data_0730ea3c605f82bfa9c9416dfca473db
#
_entry.id   0730ea3c605f82bfa9c9416dfca473db
#
_cell.length_a   1.000
_cell.length_b   1.000
_cell.length_c   1.000
_cell.angle_alpha   90.00
_cell.angle_beta   90.00
_cell.angle_gamma   90.00
#
_symmetry.space_group_name_H-M   'P 1'
#
loop_
_entity.id
_entity.type
_entity.pdbx_description
1 polymer ?
#
loop_
_entity_poly.entity_id
_entity_poly.type
_entity_poly.pdbx_seq_one_letter_code
_entity_poly.pdbx_strand_id
1 'polypeptide(L)' 'MEKTFEIGLGAEVWVIHSNHIEKGTVSKVWYTKFIDPVDLESVVESEWYFVCDADGKRIDSFRKKDVYLNKKDLLSSL' A
#
# COMPACT_ATOMS: atom_id res chain seq x y z
N MET A 1 14.80 15.04 7.23
CA MET A 1 15.16 13.63 6.96
C MET A 1 14.06 13.01 6.11
N GLU A 2 14.41 12.47 4.97
CA GLU A 2 13.44 11.85 4.09
C GLU A 2 13.04 10.46 4.61
N LYS A 3 11.74 10.17 4.49
CA LYS A 3 11.22 8.85 4.81
C LYS A 3 11.56 7.88 3.67
N THR A 4 12.20 6.77 4.00
CA THR A 4 12.48 5.72 3.03
C THR A 4 11.32 4.72 3.04
N PHE A 5 10.70 4.52 1.88
CA PHE A 5 9.62 3.56 1.72
C PHE A 5 10.19 2.20 1.29
N GLU A 6 9.59 1.12 1.82
CA GLU A 6 10.03 -0.23 1.45
C GLU A 6 9.69 -0.57 0.01
N ILE A 7 8.63 0.02 -0.52
CA ILE A 7 8.18 -0.19 -1.90
C ILE A 7 8.35 1.13 -2.64
N GLY A 8 9.11 1.12 -3.71
CA GLY A 8 9.41 2.33 -4.48
C GLY A 8 8.38 2.61 -5.57
N LEU A 9 8.44 3.82 -6.10
CA LEU A 9 7.63 4.22 -7.27
C LEU A 9 7.99 3.31 -8.46
N GLY A 10 6.97 2.91 -9.20
CA GLY A 10 7.15 2.04 -10.36
C GLY A 10 7.22 0.55 -10.04
N ALA A 11 7.20 0.18 -8.77
CA ALA A 11 7.24 -1.23 -8.38
C ALA A 11 5.95 -1.94 -8.77
N GLU A 12 6.08 -3.18 -9.24
CA GLU A 12 4.92 -4.04 -9.48
C GLU A 12 4.49 -4.67 -8.17
N VAL A 13 3.20 -4.61 -7.90
CA VAL A 13 2.63 -5.12 -6.65
C VAL A 13 1.35 -5.89 -6.92
N TRP A 14 0.92 -6.67 -5.94
CA TRP A 14 -0.32 -7.44 -5.97
C TRP A 14 -1.19 -6.96 -4.82
N VAL A 15 -2.47 -6.72 -5.11
CA VAL A 15 -3.45 -6.23 -4.13
C VAL A 15 -4.77 -6.96 -4.31
N ILE A 16 -5.62 -6.91 -3.27
CA ILE A 16 -6.99 -7.38 -3.36
C ILE A 16 -7.87 -6.14 -3.46
N HIS A 17 -8.66 -6.05 -4.52
CA HIS A 17 -9.57 -4.95 -4.76
C HIS A 17 -10.90 -5.49 -5.27
N SER A 18 -12.00 -5.09 -4.61
CA SER A 18 -13.36 -5.60 -4.95
C SER A 18 -13.42 -7.13 -4.99
N ASN A 19 -12.78 -7.79 -4.02
CA ASN A 19 -12.70 -9.26 -3.92
C ASN A 19 -11.93 -9.94 -5.05
N HIS A 20 -11.14 -9.18 -5.81
CA HIS A 20 -10.30 -9.71 -6.88
C HIS A 20 -8.84 -9.46 -6.59
N ILE A 21 -8.00 -10.40 -6.98
CA ILE A 21 -6.55 -10.22 -6.94
C ILE A 21 -6.17 -9.47 -8.20
N GLU A 22 -5.54 -8.31 -8.03
CA GLU A 22 -5.11 -7.46 -9.14
C GLU A 22 -3.63 -7.17 -9.03
N LYS A 23 -2.97 -7.14 -10.18
CA LYS A 23 -1.59 -6.70 -10.31
C LYS A 23 -1.59 -5.25 -10.74
N GLY A 24 -0.77 -4.45 -10.10
CA GLY A 24 -0.68 -3.04 -10.43
C GLY A 24 0.72 -2.50 -10.25
N THR A 25 0.85 -1.19 -10.47
CA THR A 25 2.11 -0.47 -10.35
C THR A 25 1.93 0.67 -9.35
N VAL A 26 2.90 0.84 -8.47
CA VAL A 26 2.89 1.93 -7.50
C VAL A 26 3.16 3.25 -8.21
N SER A 27 2.20 4.16 -8.16
CA SER A 27 2.29 5.48 -8.81
C SER A 27 2.55 6.62 -7.85
N LYS A 28 2.29 6.42 -6.56
CA LYS A 28 2.52 7.43 -5.53
C LYS A 28 2.74 6.74 -4.18
N VAL A 29 3.64 7.30 -3.38
CA VAL A 29 3.87 6.84 -2.01
C VAL A 29 3.74 8.04 -1.08
N TRP A 30 3.18 7.81 0.12
CA TRP A 30 3.14 8.84 1.15
C TRP A 30 3.07 8.20 2.53
N TYR A 31 3.35 9.03 3.53
CA TYR A 31 3.45 8.60 4.91
C TYR A 31 2.54 9.45 5.79
N THR A 32 1.85 8.81 6.70
CA THR A 32 1.01 9.50 7.67
C THR A 32 1.48 9.19 9.09
N LYS A 33 1.41 10.20 9.95
CA LYS A 33 1.74 10.07 11.35
C LYS A 33 0.78 10.95 12.14
N PHE A 34 0.07 10.36 13.08
CA PHE A 34 -0.89 11.11 13.89
C PHE A 34 -1.08 10.47 15.26
N ILE A 35 -1.61 11.24 16.21
CA ILE A 35 -1.94 10.74 17.53
C ILE A 35 -3.29 10.01 17.44
N ASP A 36 -3.35 8.80 18.01
CA ASP A 36 -4.59 8.03 18.04
C ASP A 36 -5.66 8.79 18.82
N PRO A 37 -6.83 9.10 18.23
CA PRO A 37 -7.88 9.85 18.91
C PRO A 37 -8.51 9.10 20.08
N VAL A 38 -8.36 7.78 20.13
CA VAL A 38 -8.88 6.95 21.24
C VAL A 38 -7.84 6.82 22.34
N ASP A 39 -6.58 6.60 21.96
CA ASP A 39 -5.46 6.51 22.89
C ASP A 39 -4.48 7.64 22.57
N LEU A 40 -4.61 8.74 23.28
CA LEU A 40 -3.82 9.95 23.03
C LEU A 40 -2.32 9.78 23.32
N GLU A 41 -1.91 8.66 23.91
CA GLU A 41 -0.49 8.35 24.14
C GLU A 41 0.13 7.54 22.99
N SER A 42 -0.71 7.01 22.11
CA SER A 42 -0.26 6.19 20.98
C SER A 42 -0.12 7.02 19.73
N VAL A 43 0.96 6.78 18.99
CA VAL A 43 1.21 7.40 17.69
C VAL A 43 0.98 6.35 16.62
N VAL A 44 0.13 6.69 15.65
CA VAL A 44 -0.16 5.82 14.51
C VAL A 44 0.67 6.29 13.32
N GLU A 45 1.41 5.36 12.73
CA GLU A 45 2.23 5.62 11.55
C GLU A 45 1.82 4.65 10.44
N SER A 46 1.69 5.15 9.24
CA SER A 46 1.31 4.32 8.09
C SER A 46 2.00 4.76 6.81
N GLU A 47 2.42 3.75 6.03
CA GLU A 47 2.88 3.95 4.67
C GLU A 47 1.73 3.61 3.73
N TRP A 48 1.50 4.48 2.75
CA TRP A 48 0.40 4.35 1.80
C TRP A 48 0.92 4.33 0.38
N TYR A 49 0.24 3.58 -0.46
CA TYR A 49 0.62 3.42 -1.86
C TYR A 49 -0.60 3.57 -2.75
N PHE A 50 -0.51 4.43 -3.76
CA PHE A 50 -1.47 4.44 -4.86
C PHE A 50 -1.03 3.40 -5.88
N VAL A 51 -1.96 2.54 -6.26
CA VAL A 51 -1.72 1.48 -7.22
C VAL A 51 -2.58 1.73 -8.46
N CYS A 52 -1.95 1.66 -9.62
CA CYS A 52 -2.60 1.79 -10.92
C CYS A 52 -2.54 0.46 -11.67
N ASP A 53 -3.53 0.22 -12.53
CA ASP A 53 -3.54 -0.97 -13.38
C ASP A 53 -2.61 -0.81 -14.59
N ALA A 54 -2.59 -1.81 -15.46
CA ALA A 54 -1.73 -1.80 -16.65
C ALA A 54 -2.05 -0.66 -17.63
N ASP A 55 -3.27 -0.14 -17.59
CA ASP A 55 -3.70 0.96 -18.44
C ASP A 55 -3.45 2.33 -17.81
N GLY A 56 -2.86 2.35 -16.63
CA GLY A 56 -2.58 3.58 -15.90
C GLY A 56 -3.77 4.12 -15.13
N LYS A 57 -4.88 3.39 -15.07
CA LYS A 57 -6.03 3.78 -14.26
C LYS A 57 -5.78 3.46 -12.80
N ARG A 58 -6.15 4.37 -11.93
CA ARG A 58 -6.03 4.18 -10.50
C ARG A 58 -6.95 3.06 -10.03
N ILE A 59 -6.38 2.07 -9.36
CA ILE A 59 -7.14 1.03 -8.70
C ILE A 59 -7.65 1.56 -7.37
N ASP A 60 -6.73 1.84 -6.44
CA ASP A 60 -7.06 2.41 -5.13
C ASP A 60 -5.76 2.75 -4.39
N SER A 61 -5.92 3.29 -3.18
CA SER A 61 -4.81 3.49 -2.27
C SER A 61 -4.85 2.37 -1.22
N PHE A 62 -3.67 1.86 -0.88
CA PHE A 62 -3.51 0.74 0.03
C PHE A 62 -2.46 1.06 1.09
N ARG A 63 -2.66 0.52 2.29
CA ARG A 63 -1.61 0.52 3.31
C ARG A 63 -0.59 -0.53 2.96
N LYS A 64 0.63 -0.35 3.45
CA LYS A 64 1.71 -1.30 3.21
C LYS A 64 1.31 -2.76 3.50
N LYS A 65 0.56 -3.00 4.56
CA LYS A 65 0.12 -4.36 4.94
C LYS A 65 -0.77 -5.04 3.89
N ASP A 66 -1.38 -4.27 3.00
CA ASP A 66 -2.30 -4.76 1.98
C ASP A 66 -1.66 -4.83 0.59
N VAL A 67 -0.37 -4.52 0.50
CA VAL A 67 0.40 -4.52 -0.75
C VAL A 67 1.44 -5.63 -0.69
N TYR A 68 1.45 -6.48 -1.69
CA TYR A 68 2.36 -7.64 -1.76
C TYR A 68 3.25 -7.54 -2.99
N LEU A 69 4.53 -7.85 -2.82
CA LEU A 69 5.51 -7.79 -3.91
C LEU A 69 5.41 -8.99 -4.85
N ASN A 70 4.75 -10.06 -4.40
CA ASN A 70 4.50 -11.21 -5.27
C ASN A 70 3.16 -11.86 -4.93
N LYS A 71 2.60 -12.55 -5.92
CA LYS A 71 1.28 -13.17 -5.78
C LYS A 71 1.26 -14.28 -4.73
N LYS A 72 2.37 -15.00 -4.59
CA LYS A 72 2.48 -16.09 -3.62
C LYS A 72 2.29 -15.58 -2.19
N ASP A 73 2.91 -14.45 -1.85
CA ASP A 73 2.79 -13.88 -0.51
C ASP A 73 1.35 -13.43 -0.25
N LEU A 74 0.69 -12.84 -1.24
CA LEU A 74 -0.70 -12.45 -1.12
C LEU A 74 -1.59 -13.66 -0.87
N LEU A 75 -1.42 -14.74 -1.64
CA LEU A 75 -2.21 -15.96 -1.48
C LEU A 75 -1.97 -16.61 -0.11
N SER A 76 -0.75 -16.53 0.40
CA SER A 76 -0.41 -17.08 1.73
C SER A 76 -1.04 -16.28 2.88
N SER A 77 -1.47 -15.05 2.64
CA SER A 77 -2.10 -14.20 3.65
C SER A 77 -3.61 -14.42 3.77
N LEU A 78 -4.20 -15.13 2.85
CA LEU A 78 -5.65 -15.37 2.83
C LEU A 78 -6.08 -16.47 3.79
#